data_c2e6fbe7234f6baea94858d0979f3a11
#
_entry.id   c2e6fbe7234f6baea94858d0979f3a11
#
_cell.length_a   1.000
_cell.length_b   1.000
_cell.length_c   1.000
_cell.angle_alpha   90.00
_cell.angle_beta   90.00
_cell.angle_gamma   90.00
#
_symmetry.space_group_name_H-M   'P 1'
#
loop_
_entity.id
_entity.type
_entity.pdbx_description
1 polymer ?
#
loop_
_entity_poly.entity_id
_entity_poly.type
_entity_poly.pdbx_seq_one_letter_code
_entity_poly.pdbx_strand_id
1 'polypeptide(L)'
;ALLAPDIVPVAERLGLIRLVDHRVLELAIAELAAAPDVQLSLNISPDTTMDPDWWATIESLMRAHPGVGERLIVEITETVAIQDIDDVRGFVTRLKNFGSRIAIDDFGAGYTSFRNLRKLGVDIVKIDGAFVQNIVRSADDRAFVQTLIDLARRLEIKTVAEWVQDEEAAVMLRGWGCDFIQGRLIG
;
A
#
# COMPACT_ATOMS: atom_id res chain seq x y z
N ALA A 1 5.06 -8.81 -23.00
CA ALA A 1 4.59 -7.56 -22.35
C ALA A 1 5.67 -7.12 -21.36
N LEU A 2 5.94 -5.83 -21.27
CA LEU A 2 6.80 -5.27 -20.23
C LEU A 2 6.03 -5.27 -18.90
N LEU A 3 6.71 -5.65 -17.82
CA LEU A 3 6.12 -5.68 -16.48
C LEU A 3 6.50 -4.43 -15.68
N ALA A 4 5.75 -4.13 -14.62
CA ALA A 4 6.03 -2.97 -13.77
C ALA A 4 7.49 -2.92 -13.25
N PRO A 5 8.10 -4.04 -12.79
CA PRO A 5 9.51 -4.06 -12.40
C PRO A 5 10.51 -3.65 -13.50
N ASP A 6 10.13 -3.79 -14.77
CA ASP A 6 10.98 -3.40 -15.91
C ASP A 6 10.83 -1.91 -16.24
N ILE A 7 9.63 -1.35 -16.03
CA ILE A 7 9.26 0.00 -16.49
C ILE A 7 9.51 1.04 -15.38
N VAL A 8 9.08 0.77 -14.15
CA VAL A 8 9.10 1.74 -13.06
C VAL A 8 10.50 2.29 -12.79
N PRO A 9 11.59 1.48 -12.64
CA PRO A 9 12.91 2.02 -12.39
C PRO A 9 13.47 2.85 -13.56
N VAL A 10 13.01 2.59 -14.78
CA VAL A 10 13.40 3.38 -15.95
C VAL A 10 12.66 4.72 -15.95
N ALA A 11 11.36 4.71 -15.67
CA ALA A 11 10.54 5.91 -15.57
C ALA A 11 11.04 6.86 -14.47
N GLU A 12 11.44 6.33 -13.31
CA GLU A 12 12.04 7.10 -12.23
C GLU A 12 13.33 7.79 -12.67
N ARG A 13 14.28 7.03 -13.27
CA ARG A 13 15.56 7.60 -13.75
C ARG A 13 15.39 8.67 -14.80
N LEU A 14 14.32 8.59 -15.60
CA LEU A 14 14.01 9.55 -16.65
C LEU A 14 13.14 10.71 -16.17
N GLY A 15 12.70 10.72 -14.91
CA GLY A 15 11.78 11.73 -14.37
C GLY A 15 10.36 11.63 -14.96
N LEU A 16 9.98 10.46 -15.46
CA LEU A 16 8.69 10.21 -16.12
C LEU A 16 7.68 9.52 -15.20
N ILE A 17 8.08 9.19 -13.98
CA ILE A 17 7.23 8.39 -13.06
C ILE A 17 5.89 9.07 -12.77
N ARG A 18 5.86 10.41 -12.66
CA ARG A 18 4.60 11.15 -12.47
C ARG A 18 3.61 10.91 -13.60
N LEU A 19 4.06 10.82 -14.86
CA LEU A 19 3.19 10.52 -16.00
C LEU A 19 2.60 9.11 -15.90
N VAL A 20 3.39 8.16 -15.41
CA VAL A 20 2.91 6.79 -15.15
C VAL A 20 1.85 6.82 -14.06
N ASP A 21 2.11 7.48 -12.92
CA ASP A 21 1.19 7.56 -11.80
C ASP A 21 -0.14 8.24 -12.19
N HIS A 22 -0.08 9.32 -12.99
CA HIS A 22 -1.27 9.95 -13.55
C HIS A 22 -2.09 8.96 -14.40
N ARG A 23 -1.41 8.25 -15.30
CA ARG A 23 -2.12 7.32 -16.19
C ARG A 23 -2.71 6.14 -15.44
N VAL A 24 -2.00 5.60 -14.46
CA VAL A 24 -2.49 4.49 -13.64
C VAL A 24 -3.68 4.93 -12.78
N LEU A 25 -3.66 6.16 -12.23
CA LEU A 25 -4.81 6.73 -11.54
C LEU A 25 -6.06 6.78 -12.44
N GLU A 26 -5.94 7.33 -13.65
CA GLU A 26 -7.07 7.40 -14.59
C GLU A 26 -7.66 6.01 -14.90
N LEU A 27 -6.78 5.03 -15.15
CA LEU A 27 -7.19 3.66 -15.45
C LEU A 27 -7.86 2.99 -14.23
N ALA A 28 -7.28 3.16 -13.03
CA ALA A 28 -7.84 2.60 -11.81
C ALA A 28 -9.24 3.16 -11.50
N ILE A 29 -9.43 4.48 -11.63
CA ILE A 29 -10.74 5.10 -11.40
C ILE A 29 -11.75 4.66 -12.46
N ALA A 30 -11.35 4.56 -13.73
CA ALA A 30 -12.23 4.07 -14.79
C ALA A 30 -12.68 2.62 -14.55
N GLU A 31 -11.77 1.75 -14.11
CA GLU A 31 -12.09 0.37 -13.77
C GLU A 31 -13.02 0.28 -12.56
N LEU A 32 -12.72 1.04 -11.49
CA LEU A 32 -13.57 1.10 -10.31
C LEU A 32 -14.98 1.63 -10.61
N ALA A 33 -15.10 2.56 -11.56
CA ALA A 33 -16.38 3.08 -12.00
C ALA A 33 -17.19 2.04 -12.80
N ALA A 34 -16.51 1.21 -13.58
CA ALA A 34 -17.14 0.16 -14.40
C ALA A 34 -17.49 -1.10 -13.58
N ALA A 35 -16.70 -1.42 -12.53
CA ALA A 35 -16.83 -2.64 -11.75
C ALA A 35 -17.11 -2.32 -10.26
N PRO A 36 -18.39 -2.27 -9.83
CA PRO A 36 -18.76 -1.83 -8.48
C PRO A 36 -18.30 -2.77 -7.35
N ASP A 37 -18.03 -4.03 -7.65
CA ASP A 37 -17.62 -5.04 -6.65
C ASP A 37 -16.09 -5.16 -6.51
N VAL A 38 -15.33 -4.39 -7.30
CA VAL A 38 -13.86 -4.43 -7.31
C VAL A 38 -13.30 -3.38 -6.36
N GLN A 39 -12.22 -3.73 -5.68
CA GLN A 39 -11.33 -2.81 -4.96
C GLN A 39 -9.96 -2.85 -5.65
N LEU A 40 -9.32 -1.71 -5.78
CA LEU A 40 -7.99 -1.60 -6.40
C LEU A 40 -7.01 -0.91 -5.47
N SER A 41 -5.80 -1.43 -5.47
CA SER A 41 -4.63 -0.78 -4.90
C SER A 41 -3.86 -0.03 -5.98
N LEU A 42 -3.43 1.18 -5.65
CA LEU A 42 -2.65 2.07 -6.50
C LEU A 42 -1.37 2.47 -5.79
N ASN A 43 -0.24 1.98 -6.28
CA ASN A 43 1.07 2.48 -5.85
C ASN A 43 1.33 3.85 -6.44
N ILE A 44 1.86 4.76 -5.64
CA ILE A 44 2.29 6.08 -6.09
C ILE A 44 3.75 6.35 -5.68
N SER A 45 4.43 7.09 -6.54
CA SER A 45 5.80 7.49 -6.28
C SER A 45 5.88 8.63 -5.25
N PRO A 46 7.05 8.82 -4.59
CA PRO A 46 7.29 9.97 -3.70
C PRO A 46 7.00 11.31 -4.38
N ASP A 47 7.41 11.47 -5.62
CA ASP A 47 7.25 12.69 -6.41
C ASP A 47 5.78 13.08 -6.63
N THR A 48 4.90 12.09 -6.64
CA THR A 48 3.45 12.28 -6.89
C THR A 48 2.72 12.79 -5.66
N THR A 49 3.22 12.55 -4.45
CA THR A 49 2.55 12.99 -3.21
C THR A 49 2.38 14.51 -3.14
N MET A 50 3.28 15.27 -3.77
CA MET A 50 3.29 16.74 -3.81
C MET A 50 2.91 17.31 -5.19
N ASP A 51 2.50 16.47 -6.16
CA ASP A 51 2.17 16.91 -7.51
C ASP A 51 0.79 17.59 -7.59
N PRO A 52 0.71 18.92 -7.86
CA PRO A 52 -0.56 19.63 -7.94
C PRO A 52 -1.46 19.14 -9.07
N ASP A 53 -0.89 18.69 -10.18
CA ASP A 53 -1.64 18.23 -11.34
C ASP A 53 -2.27 16.87 -11.06
N TRP A 54 -1.57 15.99 -10.34
CA TRP A 54 -2.13 14.72 -9.87
C TRP A 54 -3.31 14.98 -8.93
N TRP A 55 -3.16 15.94 -8.02
CA TRP A 55 -4.25 16.33 -7.11
C TRP A 55 -5.47 16.87 -7.85
N ALA A 56 -5.27 17.73 -8.84
CA ALA A 56 -6.37 18.25 -9.65
C ALA A 56 -7.09 17.12 -10.41
N THR A 57 -6.32 16.14 -10.90
CA THR A 57 -6.85 14.98 -11.61
C THR A 57 -7.70 14.10 -10.69
N ILE A 58 -7.18 13.69 -9.52
CA ILE A 58 -7.95 12.82 -8.60
C ILE A 58 -9.20 13.52 -8.11
N GLU A 59 -9.15 14.81 -7.76
CA GLU A 59 -10.32 15.59 -7.34
C GLU A 59 -11.39 15.65 -8.42
N SER A 60 -10.99 15.82 -9.67
CA SER A 60 -11.91 15.82 -10.82
C SER A 60 -12.57 14.45 -11.00
N LEU A 61 -11.78 13.37 -10.94
CA LEU A 61 -12.26 12.00 -11.11
C LEU A 61 -13.18 11.57 -9.97
N MET A 62 -12.87 11.91 -8.72
CA MET A 62 -13.70 11.60 -7.56
C MET A 62 -15.05 12.33 -7.59
N ARG A 63 -15.08 13.58 -8.11
CA ARG A 63 -16.33 14.30 -8.33
C ARG A 63 -17.18 13.70 -9.45
N ALA A 64 -16.53 13.20 -10.51
CA ALA A 64 -17.21 12.54 -11.63
C ALA A 64 -17.79 11.17 -11.25
N HIS A 65 -17.16 10.47 -10.29
CA HIS A 65 -17.51 9.11 -9.88
C HIS A 65 -17.66 9.00 -8.36
N PRO A 66 -18.78 9.53 -7.78
CA PRO A 66 -19.00 9.46 -6.34
C PRO A 66 -19.00 8.02 -5.80
N GLY A 67 -18.37 7.81 -4.64
CA GLY A 67 -18.27 6.49 -3.98
C GLY A 67 -17.11 5.59 -4.48
N VAL A 68 -16.43 5.95 -5.57
CA VAL A 68 -15.27 5.19 -6.06
C VAL A 68 -14.12 5.22 -5.04
N GLY A 69 -13.95 6.34 -4.34
CA GLY A 69 -12.90 6.50 -3.34
C GLY A 69 -12.91 5.42 -2.26
N GLU A 70 -14.07 4.96 -1.81
CA GLU A 70 -14.22 3.92 -0.77
C GLU A 70 -13.63 2.56 -1.19
N ARG A 71 -13.43 2.36 -2.50
CA ARG A 71 -12.89 1.15 -3.09
C ARG A 71 -11.46 1.31 -3.60
N LEU A 72 -10.88 2.51 -3.48
CA LEU A 72 -9.50 2.80 -3.80
C LEU A 72 -8.62 2.69 -2.55
N ILE A 73 -7.53 1.93 -2.67
CA ILE A 73 -6.45 1.88 -1.70
C ILE A 73 -5.24 2.56 -2.34
N VAL A 74 -4.68 3.57 -1.68
CA VAL A 74 -3.44 4.21 -2.15
C VAL A 74 -2.29 3.68 -1.33
N GLU A 75 -1.28 3.15 -2.01
CA GLU A 75 -0.09 2.56 -1.41
C GLU A 75 1.09 3.53 -1.52
N ILE A 76 1.75 3.79 -0.40
CA ILE A 76 2.99 4.55 -0.32
C ILE A 76 4.04 3.70 0.39
N THR A 77 5.30 3.80 -0.03
CA THR A 77 6.38 3.05 0.62
C THR A 77 6.66 3.56 2.03
N GLU A 78 7.22 2.69 2.87
CA GLU A 78 7.65 3.05 4.22
C GLU A 78 8.60 4.27 4.20
N THR A 79 9.49 4.36 3.23
CA THR A 79 10.44 5.47 3.08
C THR A 79 9.73 6.81 2.90
N VAL A 80 8.69 6.87 2.07
CA VAL A 80 7.87 8.08 1.87
C VAL A 80 7.21 8.50 3.18
N ALA A 81 6.65 7.54 3.89
CA ALA A 81 5.95 7.79 5.15
C ALA A 81 6.82 8.43 6.25
N ILE A 82 8.16 8.32 6.13
CA ILE A 82 9.11 8.82 7.14
C ILE A 82 9.69 10.20 6.78
N GLN A 83 9.84 10.51 5.50
CA GLN A 83 10.62 11.68 5.03
C GLN A 83 10.09 13.01 5.56
N ASP A 84 8.78 13.22 5.51
CA ASP A 84 8.12 14.36 6.14
C ASP A 84 6.71 13.95 6.62
N ILE A 85 6.62 13.63 7.92
CA ILE A 85 5.37 13.13 8.51
C ILE A 85 4.22 14.13 8.39
N ASP A 86 4.49 15.44 8.45
CA ASP A 86 3.43 16.44 8.42
C ASP A 86 2.88 16.59 6.99
N ASP A 87 3.73 16.58 5.97
CA ASP A 87 3.32 16.61 4.57
C ASP A 87 2.57 15.34 4.19
N VAL A 88 3.10 14.16 4.55
CA VAL A 88 2.41 12.87 4.30
C VAL A 88 1.09 12.80 5.05
N ARG A 89 0.98 13.33 6.26
CA ARG A 89 -0.31 13.41 6.97
C ARG A 89 -1.33 14.27 6.24
N GLY A 90 -0.88 15.40 5.65
CA GLY A 90 -1.73 16.22 4.78
C GLY A 90 -2.24 15.44 3.58
N PHE A 91 -1.34 14.72 2.89
CA PHE A 91 -1.67 13.84 1.78
C PHE A 91 -2.68 12.76 2.18
N VAL A 92 -2.42 12.01 3.23
CA VAL A 92 -3.32 10.97 3.77
C VAL A 92 -4.71 11.54 4.09
N THR A 93 -4.75 12.68 4.78
CA THR A 93 -6.02 13.33 5.17
C THR A 93 -6.87 13.70 3.94
N ARG A 94 -6.25 14.24 2.89
CA ARG A 94 -6.97 14.60 1.65
C ARG A 94 -7.56 13.36 0.97
N LEU A 95 -6.80 12.27 0.86
CA LEU A 95 -7.30 11.02 0.26
C LEU A 95 -8.43 10.40 1.08
N LYS A 96 -8.32 10.41 2.40
CA LYS A 96 -9.37 9.90 3.30
C LYS A 96 -10.66 10.71 3.21
N ASN A 97 -10.61 12.00 2.86
CA ASN A 97 -11.80 12.80 2.59
C ASN A 97 -12.61 12.31 1.37
N PHE A 98 -11.98 11.57 0.45
CA PHE A 98 -12.67 10.87 -0.63
C PHE A 98 -13.14 9.45 -0.25
N GLY A 99 -12.90 9.02 0.99
CA GLY A 99 -13.18 7.67 1.46
C GLY A 99 -12.08 6.65 1.16
N SER A 100 -10.97 7.06 0.53
CA SER A 100 -9.88 6.16 0.17
C SER A 100 -9.15 5.65 1.40
N ARG A 101 -8.66 4.41 1.32
CA ARG A 101 -7.80 3.81 2.34
C ARG A 101 -6.34 3.98 1.96
N ILE A 102 -5.49 4.03 2.97
CA ILE A 102 -4.04 4.20 2.79
C ILE A 102 -3.32 2.96 3.30
N ALA A 103 -2.43 2.43 2.47
CA ALA A 103 -1.54 1.34 2.82
C ALA A 103 -0.08 1.80 2.83
N ILE A 104 0.68 1.31 3.81
CA ILE A 104 2.14 1.43 3.80
C ILE A 104 2.71 0.16 3.22
N ASP A 105 3.48 0.29 2.15
CA ASP A 105 4.16 -0.80 1.46
C ASP A 105 5.59 -1.02 1.98
N ASP A 106 6.12 -2.24 1.81
CA ASP A 106 7.45 -2.69 2.24
C ASP A 106 7.71 -2.46 3.75
N PHE A 107 6.68 -2.62 4.59
CA PHE A 107 6.78 -2.33 6.01
C PHE A 107 7.63 -3.35 6.75
N GLY A 108 8.63 -2.84 7.51
CA GLY A 108 9.58 -3.62 8.30
C GLY A 108 10.99 -3.61 7.73
N ALA A 109 11.19 -3.22 6.46
CA ALA A 109 12.50 -3.06 5.85
C ALA A 109 13.21 -1.76 6.27
N GLY A 110 12.46 -0.78 6.77
CA GLY A 110 12.95 0.55 7.15
C GLY A 110 12.92 0.82 8.65
N TYR A 111 12.88 2.10 9.00
CA TYR A 111 12.96 2.60 10.39
C TYR A 111 11.66 3.24 10.88
N THR A 112 10.53 2.97 10.26
CA THR A 112 9.26 3.57 10.69
C THR A 112 8.85 3.01 12.05
N SER A 113 8.60 3.91 12.99
CA SER A 113 8.00 3.52 14.25
C SER A 113 6.47 3.38 14.09
N PHE A 114 5.87 2.39 14.76
CA PHE A 114 4.41 2.27 14.84
C PHE A 114 3.73 3.54 15.40
N ARG A 115 4.45 4.34 16.17
CA ARG A 115 3.98 5.66 16.60
C ARG A 115 3.71 6.58 15.42
N ASN A 116 4.55 6.51 14.39
CA ASN A 116 4.38 7.30 13.16
C ASN A 116 3.19 6.82 12.34
N LEU A 117 3.00 5.50 12.17
CA LEU A 117 1.83 4.94 11.51
C LEU A 117 0.52 5.43 12.14
N ARG A 118 0.45 5.43 13.46
CA ARG A 118 -0.72 5.94 14.18
C ARG A 118 -0.95 7.44 13.95
N LYS A 119 0.12 8.24 13.87
CA LYS A 119 0.01 9.67 13.58
C LYS A 119 -0.45 9.96 12.16
N LEU A 120 -0.02 9.15 11.22
CA LEU A 120 -0.42 9.25 9.81
C LEU A 120 -1.87 8.85 9.58
N GLY A 121 -2.43 8.00 10.44
CA GLY A 121 -3.81 7.50 10.29
C GLY A 121 -3.97 6.54 9.12
N VAL A 122 -2.95 5.70 8.87
CA VAL A 122 -2.99 4.66 7.83
C VAL A 122 -3.95 3.54 8.21
N ASP A 123 -4.49 2.88 7.21
CA ASP A 123 -5.52 1.84 7.38
C ASP A 123 -4.93 0.43 7.25
N ILE A 124 -3.84 0.30 6.50
CA ILE A 124 -3.23 -1.00 6.13
C ILE A 124 -1.71 -0.90 6.24
N VAL A 125 -1.06 -1.98 6.67
CA VAL A 125 0.38 -2.19 6.52
C VAL A 125 0.62 -3.49 5.75
N LYS A 126 1.48 -3.43 4.73
CA LYS A 126 1.93 -4.57 3.94
C LYS A 126 3.30 -4.98 4.47
N ILE A 127 3.36 -6.18 5.05
CA ILE A 127 4.59 -6.71 5.63
C ILE A 127 5.48 -7.20 4.50
N ASP A 128 6.67 -6.64 4.40
CA ASP A 128 7.64 -6.93 3.34
C ASP A 128 7.88 -8.45 3.19
N GLY A 129 7.78 -8.90 1.97
CA GLY A 129 7.96 -10.29 1.58
C GLY A 129 9.32 -10.87 1.95
N ALA A 130 10.36 -10.05 2.10
CA ALA A 130 11.68 -10.50 2.54
C ALA A 130 11.64 -11.21 3.91
N PHE A 131 10.75 -10.78 4.81
CA PHE A 131 10.50 -11.45 6.10
C PHE A 131 9.52 -12.61 5.95
N VAL A 132 8.44 -12.40 5.21
CA VAL A 132 7.35 -13.38 5.08
C VAL A 132 7.81 -14.69 4.45
N GLN A 133 8.64 -14.64 3.41
CA GLN A 133 9.13 -15.84 2.70
C GLN A 133 9.93 -16.81 3.56
N ASN A 134 10.44 -16.37 4.70
CA ASN A 134 11.31 -17.17 5.57
C ASN A 134 10.63 -17.66 6.86
N ILE A 135 9.39 -17.28 7.14
CA ILE A 135 8.74 -17.57 8.44
C ILE A 135 8.65 -19.05 8.80
N VAL A 136 8.60 -19.93 7.79
CA VAL A 136 8.59 -21.38 8.01
C VAL A 136 9.93 -21.87 8.55
N ARG A 137 11.03 -21.27 8.10
CA ARG A 137 12.41 -21.75 8.36
C ARG A 137 13.16 -20.93 9.40
N SER A 138 12.90 -19.63 9.48
CA SER A 138 13.57 -18.68 10.38
C SER A 138 12.71 -18.40 11.61
N ALA A 139 13.24 -18.71 12.78
CA ALA A 139 12.57 -18.39 14.04
C ALA A 139 12.54 -16.88 14.29
N ASP A 140 13.56 -16.15 13.85
CA ASP A 140 13.67 -14.71 14.01
C ASP A 140 12.65 -13.98 13.13
N ASP A 141 12.54 -14.35 11.84
CA ASP A 141 11.55 -13.76 10.93
C ASP A 141 10.11 -14.09 11.40
N ARG A 142 9.92 -15.30 11.91
CA ARG A 142 8.65 -15.73 12.50
C ARG A 142 8.24 -14.84 13.67
N ALA A 143 9.15 -14.65 14.63
CA ALA A 143 8.91 -13.82 15.80
C ALA A 143 8.66 -12.35 15.40
N PHE A 144 9.41 -11.86 14.40
CA PHE A 144 9.28 -10.51 13.87
C PHE A 144 7.91 -10.29 13.23
N VAL A 145 7.53 -11.11 12.24
CA VAL A 145 6.25 -10.99 11.52
C VAL A 145 5.07 -11.14 12.48
N GLN A 146 5.12 -12.10 13.39
CA GLN A 146 4.07 -12.27 14.41
C GLN A 146 3.93 -11.04 15.30
N THR A 147 5.04 -10.44 15.70
CA THR A 147 5.03 -9.21 16.53
C THR A 147 4.44 -8.04 15.75
N LEU A 148 4.75 -7.90 14.45
CA LEU A 148 4.18 -6.86 13.59
C LEU A 148 2.65 -7.00 13.49
N ILE A 149 2.16 -8.22 13.24
CA ILE A 149 0.72 -8.51 13.15
C ILE A 149 0.01 -8.19 14.47
N ASP A 150 0.57 -8.62 15.60
CA ASP A 150 -0.01 -8.36 16.91
C ASP A 150 -0.08 -6.85 17.22
N LEU A 151 0.94 -6.11 16.85
CA LEU A 151 1.01 -4.68 17.10
C LEU A 151 0.06 -3.91 16.17
N ALA A 152 0.01 -4.25 14.88
CA ALA A 152 -0.93 -3.66 13.92
C ALA A 152 -2.38 -3.86 14.41
N ARG A 153 -2.73 -5.08 14.84
CA ARG A 153 -4.05 -5.40 15.39
C ARG A 153 -4.41 -4.54 16.61
N ARG A 154 -3.46 -4.29 17.52
CA ARG A 154 -3.68 -3.41 18.70
C ARG A 154 -3.91 -1.96 18.33
N LEU A 155 -3.42 -1.54 17.17
CA LEU A 155 -3.60 -0.20 16.62
C LEU A 155 -4.79 -0.11 15.65
N GLU A 156 -5.55 -1.20 15.48
CA GLU A 156 -6.68 -1.29 14.56
C GLU A 156 -6.26 -1.06 13.08
N ILE A 157 -5.00 -1.38 12.74
CA ILE A 157 -4.44 -1.32 11.40
C ILE A 157 -4.52 -2.73 10.80
N LYS A 158 -5.03 -2.85 9.58
CA LYS A 158 -5.08 -4.11 8.83
C LYS A 158 -3.69 -4.52 8.35
N THR A 159 -3.48 -5.84 8.23
CA THR A 159 -2.21 -6.39 7.76
C THR A 159 -2.39 -7.15 6.45
N VAL A 160 -1.42 -6.97 5.54
CA VAL A 160 -1.24 -7.80 4.34
C VAL A 160 0.14 -8.42 4.44
N ALA A 161 0.25 -9.74 4.37
CA ALA A 161 1.55 -10.40 4.26
C ALA A 161 1.85 -10.63 2.77
N GLU A 162 3.02 -10.14 2.33
CA GLU A 162 3.43 -10.23 0.94
C GLU A 162 4.27 -11.47 0.64
N TRP A 163 4.39 -11.81 -0.65
CA TRP A 163 5.20 -12.91 -1.18
C TRP A 163 4.90 -14.27 -0.54
N VAL A 164 3.67 -14.53 -0.16
CA VAL A 164 3.26 -15.83 0.36
C VAL A 164 3.32 -16.86 -0.77
N GLN A 165 4.19 -17.86 -0.60
CA GLN A 165 4.52 -18.82 -1.66
C GLN A 165 3.98 -20.23 -1.38
N ASP A 166 3.73 -20.58 -0.12
CA ASP A 166 3.34 -21.90 0.29
C ASP A 166 2.22 -21.90 1.33
N GLU A 167 1.53 -23.04 1.44
CA GLU A 167 0.39 -23.22 2.34
C GLU A 167 0.78 -23.17 3.82
N GLU A 168 1.99 -23.62 4.17
CA GLU A 168 2.45 -23.63 5.56
C GLU A 168 2.59 -22.19 6.08
N ALA A 169 3.20 -21.31 5.29
CA ALA A 169 3.26 -19.89 5.61
C ALA A 169 1.87 -19.26 5.73
N ALA A 170 0.94 -19.59 4.81
CA ALA A 170 -0.42 -19.08 4.84
C ALA A 170 -1.18 -19.53 6.10
N VAL A 171 -1.01 -20.78 6.52
CA VAL A 171 -1.62 -21.31 7.76
C VAL A 171 -1.07 -20.61 8.99
N MET A 172 0.25 -20.37 9.05
CA MET A 172 0.89 -19.66 10.16
C MET A 172 0.37 -18.21 10.25
N LEU A 173 0.36 -17.48 9.13
CA LEU A 173 -0.13 -16.09 9.06
C LEU A 173 -1.59 -15.98 9.49
N ARG A 174 -2.44 -16.90 9.03
CA ARG A 174 -3.84 -16.98 9.47
C ARG A 174 -3.95 -17.24 10.99
N GLY A 175 -3.13 -18.16 11.51
CA GLY A 175 -3.08 -18.48 12.94
C GLY A 175 -2.67 -17.29 13.80
N TRP A 176 -1.86 -16.36 13.30
CA TRP A 176 -1.47 -15.13 13.98
C TRP A 176 -2.48 -14.00 13.81
N GLY A 177 -3.48 -14.17 12.94
CA GLY A 177 -4.53 -13.18 12.70
C GLY A 177 -4.15 -12.11 11.68
N CYS A 178 -3.29 -12.45 10.70
CA CYS A 178 -3.08 -11.63 9.52
C CYS A 178 -4.40 -11.49 8.74
N ASP A 179 -4.74 -10.25 8.34
CA ASP A 179 -6.03 -9.97 7.70
C ASP A 179 -6.06 -10.45 6.25
N PHE A 180 -4.98 -10.23 5.50
CA PHE A 180 -4.88 -10.55 4.08
C PHE A 180 -3.50 -11.13 3.76
N ILE A 181 -3.45 -11.91 2.69
CA ILE A 181 -2.20 -12.43 2.13
C ILE A 181 -2.14 -12.12 0.64
N GLN A 182 -0.95 -11.86 0.14
CA GLN A 182 -0.67 -11.62 -1.27
C GLN A 182 0.57 -12.43 -1.68
N GLY A 183 0.54 -12.99 -2.89
CA GLY A 183 1.69 -13.71 -3.40
C GLY A 183 1.32 -14.85 -4.32
N ARG A 184 2.32 -15.59 -4.75
CA ARG A 184 2.21 -16.63 -5.79
C ARG A 184 1.24 -17.76 -5.43
N LEU A 185 0.95 -17.98 -4.16
CA LEU A 185 -0.01 -18.99 -3.71
C LEU A 185 -1.45 -18.62 -4.09
N ILE A 186 -1.76 -17.33 -4.18
CA ILE A 186 -3.14 -16.84 -4.36
C ILE A 186 -3.42 -16.49 -5.83
N GLY A 187 -2.42 -16.12 -6.61
CA GLY A 187 -2.54 -15.72 -8.02
C GLY A 187 -1.93 -14.38 -8.30
#